data_824cfe48ecb74d02e956e49baa3f5ca0
#
_entry.id   824cfe48ecb74d02e956e49baa3f5ca0
#
_cell.length_a   1.000
_cell.length_b   1.000
_cell.length_c   1.000
_cell.angle_alpha   90.00
_cell.angle_beta   90.00
_cell.angle_gamma   90.00
#
_symmetry.space_group_name_H-M   'P 1'
#
loop_
_entity.id
_entity.type
_entity.pdbx_description
1 polymer ?
#
loop_
_entity_poly.entity_id
_entity_poly.type
_entity_poly.pdbx_seq_one_letter_code
_entity_poly.pdbx_strand_id
1 'polypeptide(L)'
;MALALGSAAPTTLLSAEPTTADPVAAANALSQAFRNAAEKATASVVVVRSETKAQNVTSKGGQNRGENPFRGTPFEDFFRDGMPEGFSPRGGSPSRSGVGSGVIVDAAGIVLTNNHVVEGADEVTIELSDGREFKAVDIKTDPDSDLAVVRLANAEDLPTAALGNSDELVIGDWVLAIGNPFELETTVSAGIISAKGRELGRIRRAKFLQTDAAINPGNSGGPLVNLSGEVVGINTAIASNSGAYQGIGFAIPINQARWVSEQLIKSGSVQRGYLGVSIAQLSADMAAKLGSPGQKGVLVTEVMSDTPAAVAGVQDLDVVISFDGTPVDSPRSLQEVVERSSIGKAHDVVVLRDGKEVTVSVQVKALPEQFGMQQRGRGIAPGGEETFYTKPFGIEVRDKSSVAQDAYDGFEGVLVDRVDPDGLAAEGGLVPGVLIRKVGKTSVSSIDEFEAAIEGETPEGGIVLQIRTPRGNAVILLKKEV
;
A
#
# COMPACT_ATOMS: atom_id res chain seq x y z
N MET A 1 -65.34 16.69 -59.88
CA MET A 1 -64.39 15.74 -59.22
C MET A 1 -63.01 16.10 -59.74
N ALA A 2 -62.30 16.98 -59.00
CA ALA A 2 -60.99 17.51 -59.40
C ALA A 2 -59.93 16.98 -58.37
N LEU A 3 -59.00 16.19 -58.89
CA LEU A 3 -57.83 15.73 -58.12
C LEU A 3 -56.85 16.88 -58.00
N ALA A 4 -56.46 17.23 -56.75
CA ALA A 4 -55.36 18.11 -56.49
C ALA A 4 -54.06 17.26 -56.31
N LEU A 5 -53.09 17.46 -57.20
CA LEU A 5 -51.72 16.92 -57.09
C LEU A 5 -50.93 17.81 -56.16
N GLY A 6 -50.57 17.27 -54.98
CA GLY A 6 -49.66 17.91 -54.04
C GLY A 6 -48.23 17.74 -54.53
N SER A 7 -47.54 18.85 -54.77
CA SER A 7 -46.11 18.92 -55.05
C SER A 7 -45.30 18.81 -53.73
N ALA A 8 -44.55 17.72 -53.56
CA ALA A 8 -43.59 17.57 -52.48
C ALA A 8 -42.30 18.26 -52.91
N ALA A 9 -41.85 19.26 -52.13
CA ALA A 9 -40.52 19.87 -52.26
C ALA A 9 -39.42 18.95 -51.74
N PRO A 10 -38.25 18.86 -52.38
CA PRO A 10 -37.16 18.05 -51.89
C PRO A 10 -36.55 18.71 -50.68
N THR A 11 -36.55 17.98 -49.57
CA THR A 11 -35.77 18.35 -48.33
C THR A 11 -34.29 18.10 -48.61
N THR A 12 -33.54 19.15 -48.87
CA THR A 12 -32.07 19.12 -48.93
C THR A 12 -31.55 18.86 -47.52
N LEU A 13 -31.05 17.65 -47.24
CA LEU A 13 -30.24 17.33 -46.09
C LEU A 13 -28.90 18.10 -46.25
N LEU A 14 -28.71 19.18 -45.48
CA LEU A 14 -27.39 19.78 -45.29
C LEU A 14 -26.53 18.74 -44.58
N SER A 15 -25.66 18.08 -45.36
CA SER A 15 -24.53 17.34 -44.82
C SER A 15 -23.57 18.36 -44.18
N ALA A 16 -23.55 18.46 -42.87
CA ALA A 16 -22.49 19.20 -42.20
C ALA A 16 -21.19 18.43 -42.46
N GLU A 17 -20.30 18.99 -43.28
CA GLU A 17 -18.94 18.50 -43.43
C GLU A 17 -18.30 18.55 -42.02
N PRO A 18 -17.61 17.47 -41.60
CA PRO A 18 -16.84 17.52 -40.36
C PRO A 18 -15.79 18.62 -40.51
N THR A 19 -15.87 19.68 -39.75
CA THR A 19 -14.81 20.67 -39.63
C THR A 19 -13.57 19.91 -39.14
N THR A 20 -12.64 19.60 -40.02
CA THR A 20 -11.33 19.06 -39.68
C THR A 20 -10.61 20.14 -38.89
N ALA A 21 -10.65 20.01 -37.54
CA ALA A 21 -9.83 20.88 -36.68
C ALA A 21 -8.38 20.80 -37.18
N ASP A 22 -7.73 21.95 -37.33
CA ASP A 22 -6.33 22.02 -37.73
C ASP A 22 -5.49 21.21 -36.74
N PRO A 23 -4.83 20.11 -37.15
CA PRO A 23 -4.06 19.26 -36.25
C PRO A 23 -2.94 20.02 -35.54
N VAL A 24 -2.37 21.06 -36.17
CA VAL A 24 -1.32 21.91 -35.58
C VAL A 24 -1.92 22.80 -34.48
N ALA A 25 -3.13 23.32 -34.68
CA ALA A 25 -3.82 24.12 -33.68
C ALA A 25 -4.14 23.26 -32.44
N ALA A 26 -4.60 22.01 -32.61
CA ALA A 26 -4.85 21.07 -31.51
C ALA A 26 -3.55 20.74 -30.73
N ALA A 27 -2.45 20.45 -31.42
CA ALA A 27 -1.15 20.20 -30.81
C ALA A 27 -0.62 21.42 -30.03
N ASN A 28 -0.79 22.63 -30.58
CA ASN A 28 -0.40 23.88 -29.93
C ASN A 28 -1.25 24.14 -28.67
N ALA A 29 -2.54 23.84 -28.69
CA ALA A 29 -3.43 23.94 -27.54
C ALA A 29 -2.97 23.00 -26.39
N LEU A 30 -2.61 21.76 -26.68
CA LEU A 30 -2.05 20.81 -25.71
C LEU A 30 -0.72 21.31 -25.15
N SER A 31 0.18 21.78 -26.00
CA SER A 31 1.46 22.37 -25.57
C SER A 31 1.24 23.59 -24.67
N GLN A 32 0.22 24.42 -24.96
CA GLN A 32 -0.12 25.53 -24.09
C GLN A 32 -0.66 25.09 -22.74
N ALA A 33 -1.50 24.03 -22.69
CA ALA A 33 -1.99 23.45 -21.44
C ALA A 33 -0.80 22.95 -20.56
N PHE A 34 0.18 22.28 -21.14
CA PHE A 34 1.38 21.86 -20.41
C PHE A 34 2.18 23.03 -19.84
N ARG A 35 2.43 24.09 -20.67
CA ARG A 35 3.13 25.29 -20.18
C ARG A 35 2.40 25.95 -19.05
N ASN A 36 1.09 26.16 -19.15
CA ASN A 36 0.28 26.80 -18.12
C ASN A 36 0.28 25.98 -16.83
N ALA A 37 0.14 24.64 -16.91
CA ALA A 37 0.18 23.78 -15.74
C ALA A 37 1.56 23.81 -15.06
N ALA A 38 2.64 23.74 -15.85
CA ALA A 38 4.00 23.81 -15.33
C ALA A 38 4.30 25.16 -14.68
N GLU A 39 3.98 26.29 -15.32
CA GLU A 39 4.18 27.63 -14.79
C GLU A 39 3.45 27.84 -13.46
N LYS A 40 2.18 27.41 -13.37
CA LYS A 40 1.38 27.51 -12.17
C LYS A 40 1.95 26.70 -11.01
N ALA A 41 2.44 25.49 -11.27
CA ALA A 41 2.92 24.58 -10.23
C ALA A 41 4.37 24.89 -9.80
N THR A 42 5.25 25.27 -10.73
CA THR A 42 6.69 25.45 -10.48
C THR A 42 6.99 26.44 -9.36
N ALA A 43 6.21 27.50 -9.24
CA ALA A 43 6.40 28.52 -8.20
C ALA A 43 6.39 27.94 -6.77
N SER A 44 5.65 26.84 -6.55
CA SER A 44 5.51 26.17 -5.25
C SER A 44 6.45 24.99 -5.06
N VAL A 45 7.24 24.64 -6.09
CA VAL A 45 8.21 23.53 -6.02
C VAL A 45 9.53 24.04 -5.44
N VAL A 46 10.08 23.28 -4.50
CA VAL A 46 11.30 23.64 -3.78
C VAL A 46 12.33 22.53 -3.85
N VAL A 47 13.61 22.89 -3.71
CA VAL A 47 14.70 21.95 -3.45
C VAL A 47 14.72 21.64 -1.97
N VAL A 48 14.84 20.38 -1.62
CA VAL A 48 15.05 19.88 -0.25
C VAL A 48 16.45 19.35 -0.14
N ARG A 49 17.30 20.04 0.65
CA ARG A 49 18.66 19.60 0.97
C ARG A 49 18.69 19.04 2.38
N SER A 50 19.15 17.80 2.52
CA SER A 50 19.32 17.12 3.80
C SER A 50 20.80 16.88 4.05
N GLU A 51 21.29 17.23 5.23
CA GLU A 51 22.68 17.05 5.64
C GLU A 51 22.75 16.20 6.89
N THR A 52 23.63 15.19 6.89
CA THR A 52 23.98 14.41 8.07
C THR A 52 25.42 14.71 8.46
N LYS A 53 25.63 15.19 9.68
CA LYS A 53 26.96 15.57 10.20
C LYS A 53 27.80 14.32 10.47
N ALA A 54 29.09 14.42 10.17
CA ALA A 54 30.03 13.34 10.46
C ALA A 54 30.06 13.08 11.98
N GLN A 55 29.65 11.90 12.42
CA GLN A 55 29.83 11.48 13.82
C GLN A 55 31.24 10.91 14.01
N ASN A 56 32.00 11.49 14.95
CA ASN A 56 33.23 10.90 15.41
C ASN A 56 32.93 9.61 16.20
N VAL A 57 32.88 8.49 15.51
CA VAL A 57 32.79 7.17 16.16
C VAL A 57 34.16 6.84 16.72
N THR A 58 34.39 7.12 18.02
CA THR A 58 35.48 6.53 18.77
C THR A 58 35.21 5.02 18.84
N SER A 59 35.92 4.28 18.01
CA SER A 59 35.82 2.83 17.88
C SER A 59 36.11 2.11 19.16
N LYS A 60 35.09 1.52 19.80
CA LYS A 60 35.24 0.31 20.62
C LYS A 60 34.26 -0.74 20.09
N GLY A 61 34.81 -1.63 19.28
CA GLY A 61 34.33 -2.98 19.01
C GLY A 61 32.99 -3.12 18.25
N GLY A 62 33.07 -3.52 16.98
CA GLY A 62 31.93 -4.03 16.25
C GLY A 62 31.98 -3.59 14.76
N GLN A 63 32.19 -4.56 13.90
CA GLN A 63 32.09 -4.41 12.45
C GLN A 63 30.69 -3.96 12.01
N ASN A 64 30.41 -2.67 11.95
CA ASN A 64 29.35 -2.14 11.14
C ASN A 64 29.99 -1.34 10.00
N ARG A 65 30.21 -2.00 8.86
CA ARG A 65 30.41 -1.36 7.56
C ARG A 65 29.21 -0.45 7.34
N GLY A 66 29.48 0.82 6.99
CA GLY A 66 28.45 1.83 6.76
C GLY A 66 27.30 1.28 5.92
N GLU A 67 26.17 1.04 6.56
CA GLU A 67 24.98 0.56 5.90
C GLU A 67 24.41 1.70 5.06
N ASN A 68 24.17 1.42 3.78
CA ASN A 68 23.42 2.29 2.89
C ASN A 68 22.05 2.52 3.53
N PRO A 69 21.63 3.78 3.84
CA PRO A 69 20.34 4.04 4.47
C PRO A 69 19.16 3.54 3.61
N PHE A 70 19.40 3.35 2.33
CA PHE A 70 18.42 2.80 1.38
C PHE A 70 18.51 1.28 1.23
N ARG A 71 19.39 0.60 2.01
CA ARG A 71 19.56 -0.84 1.92
C ARG A 71 18.23 -1.56 2.15
N GLY A 72 17.81 -2.25 1.08
CA GLY A 72 16.58 -2.98 1.04
C GLY A 72 15.34 -2.13 0.79
N THR A 73 15.44 -0.88 0.40
CA THR A 73 14.36 -0.10 -0.21
C THR A 73 14.40 -0.27 -1.73
N PRO A 74 13.32 0.06 -2.47
CA PRO A 74 13.37 0.15 -3.94
C PRO A 74 14.43 1.13 -4.46
N PHE A 75 15.00 1.93 -3.57
CA PHE A 75 16.00 2.96 -3.84
C PHE A 75 17.44 2.48 -3.61
N GLU A 76 17.67 1.29 -3.05
CA GLU A 76 19.01 0.78 -2.78
C GLU A 76 19.89 0.79 -4.03
N ASP A 77 19.34 0.30 -5.14
CA ASP A 77 20.05 0.23 -6.42
C ASP A 77 20.18 1.61 -7.07
N PHE A 78 19.22 2.51 -6.85
CA PHE A 78 19.18 3.86 -7.37
C PHE A 78 20.27 4.76 -6.75
N PHE A 79 20.57 4.59 -5.47
CA PHE A 79 21.61 5.36 -4.77
C PHE A 79 22.97 4.65 -4.74
N ARG A 80 23.05 3.35 -5.10
CA ARG A 80 24.29 2.59 -5.14
C ARG A 80 25.19 2.99 -6.30
N ASP A 81 24.63 3.25 -7.45
CA ASP A 81 25.37 3.52 -8.71
C ASP A 81 25.59 5.02 -8.97
N GLY A 82 25.01 5.93 -8.17
CA GLY A 82 25.15 7.39 -8.32
C GLY A 82 26.40 8.01 -7.67
N MET A 83 27.27 7.22 -7.03
CA MET A 83 28.55 7.74 -6.53
C MET A 83 29.66 7.56 -7.57
N PRO A 84 30.38 8.64 -7.95
CA PRO A 84 31.54 8.53 -8.83
C PRO A 84 32.60 7.59 -8.23
N GLU A 85 33.14 6.66 -9.02
CA GLU A 85 34.29 5.84 -8.66
C GLU A 85 35.46 6.73 -8.26
N GLY A 86 35.80 6.75 -6.97
CA GLY A 86 36.93 7.53 -6.44
C GLY A 86 36.80 7.95 -4.99
N PHE A 87 35.64 7.81 -4.37
CA PHE A 87 35.41 8.18 -2.97
C PHE A 87 35.54 6.96 -2.04
N SER A 88 36.76 6.56 -1.71
CA SER A 88 37.02 5.63 -0.62
C SER A 88 37.30 6.42 0.65
N PRO A 89 36.48 6.37 1.71
CA PRO A 89 36.74 7.08 2.96
C PRO A 89 37.84 6.36 3.74
N ARG A 90 39.01 6.96 3.76
CA ARG A 90 40.00 6.66 4.81
C ARG A 90 39.67 7.50 6.04
N GLY A 91 39.01 6.87 7.04
CA GLY A 91 38.95 7.38 8.41
C GLY A 91 37.92 8.51 8.65
N GLY A 92 36.72 8.15 9.10
CA GLY A 92 35.63 9.03 9.47
C GLY A 92 34.40 8.83 8.57
N SER A 93 33.19 8.71 9.14
CA SER A 93 31.96 8.72 8.33
C SER A 93 31.87 10.08 7.64
N PRO A 94 31.85 10.16 6.30
CA PRO A 94 31.72 11.46 5.63
C PRO A 94 30.34 12.08 5.94
N SER A 95 30.28 13.41 5.99
CA SER A 95 28.99 14.10 5.92
C SER A 95 28.28 13.65 4.66
N ARG A 96 27.02 13.26 4.79
CA ARG A 96 26.17 12.89 3.64
C ARG A 96 25.24 14.03 3.36
N SER A 97 25.15 14.44 2.11
CA SER A 97 24.14 15.37 1.61
C SER A 97 23.19 14.61 0.70
N GLY A 98 21.90 14.73 0.96
CA GLY A 98 20.83 14.26 0.08
C GLY A 98 20.12 15.43 -0.56
N VAL A 99 19.67 15.28 -1.80
CA VAL A 99 18.90 16.30 -2.52
C VAL A 99 17.63 15.66 -3.07
N GLY A 100 16.51 16.33 -2.84
CA GLY A 100 15.20 15.98 -3.37
C GLY A 100 14.38 17.22 -3.65
N SER A 101 13.12 17.04 -3.92
CA SER A 101 12.15 18.11 -4.11
C SER A 101 11.11 18.14 -3.00
N GLY A 102 10.37 19.24 -2.93
CA GLY A 102 9.21 19.39 -2.07
C GLY A 102 8.17 20.30 -2.73
N VAL A 103 7.01 20.39 -2.14
CA VAL A 103 5.93 21.29 -2.57
C VAL A 103 5.39 22.07 -1.38
N ILE A 104 5.34 23.41 -1.51
CA ILE A 104 4.77 24.29 -0.49
C ILE A 104 3.25 24.18 -0.56
N VAL A 105 2.63 23.77 0.54
CA VAL A 105 1.17 23.56 0.64
C VAL A 105 0.46 24.56 1.53
N ASP A 106 1.22 25.35 2.29
CA ASP A 106 0.70 26.42 3.17
C ASP A 106 1.66 27.61 3.15
N ALA A 107 1.12 28.82 3.00
CA ALA A 107 1.87 30.07 2.93
C ALA A 107 2.68 30.37 4.21
N ALA A 108 2.30 29.77 5.34
CA ALA A 108 3.03 29.83 6.61
C ALA A 108 4.26 28.88 6.66
N GLY A 109 4.66 28.32 5.53
CA GLY A 109 5.89 27.54 5.41
C GLY A 109 5.76 26.07 5.71
N ILE A 110 4.68 25.43 5.25
CA ILE A 110 4.54 23.97 5.28
C ILE A 110 4.92 23.40 3.91
N VAL A 111 5.91 22.51 3.91
CA VAL A 111 6.39 21.81 2.73
C VAL A 111 6.10 20.31 2.88
N LEU A 112 5.51 19.71 1.85
CA LEU A 112 5.41 18.26 1.70
C LEU A 112 6.60 17.73 0.90
N THR A 113 7.15 16.60 1.35
CA THR A 113 8.20 15.86 0.63
C THR A 113 8.10 14.37 1.00
N ASN A 114 9.02 13.54 0.51
CA ASN A 114 9.12 12.15 0.94
C ASN A 114 9.90 12.02 2.26
N ASN A 115 9.55 10.98 3.04
CA ASN A 115 10.29 10.63 4.25
C ASN A 115 11.76 10.33 3.93
N HIS A 116 12.03 9.51 2.89
CA HIS A 116 13.41 9.12 2.55
C HIS A 116 14.31 10.30 2.14
N VAL A 117 13.74 11.45 1.74
CA VAL A 117 14.52 12.67 1.42
C VAL A 117 15.08 13.34 2.67
N VAL A 118 14.37 13.24 3.80
CA VAL A 118 14.73 13.91 5.06
C VAL A 118 15.14 12.95 6.19
N GLU A 119 15.02 11.63 5.96
CA GLU A 119 15.29 10.61 6.97
C GLU A 119 16.75 10.64 7.45
N GLY A 120 16.93 10.73 8.77
CA GLY A 120 18.26 10.73 9.40
C GLY A 120 19.07 12.01 9.17
N ALA A 121 18.50 13.07 8.61
CA ALA A 121 19.16 14.36 8.47
C ALA A 121 19.29 15.08 9.81
N ASP A 122 20.48 15.65 10.08
CA ASP A 122 20.71 16.56 11.21
C ASP A 122 20.26 18.00 10.89
N GLU A 123 20.27 18.37 9.61
CA GLU A 123 19.84 19.67 9.12
C GLU A 123 19.13 19.55 7.77
N VAL A 124 18.02 20.25 7.60
CA VAL A 124 17.29 20.33 6.33
C VAL A 124 17.13 21.78 5.93
N THR A 125 17.53 22.11 4.72
CA THR A 125 17.39 23.44 4.09
C THR A 125 16.48 23.34 2.88
N ILE A 126 15.59 24.29 2.74
CA ILE A 126 14.64 24.41 1.62
C ILE A 126 15.03 25.62 0.80
N GLU A 127 15.26 25.42 -0.50
CA GLU A 127 15.55 26.50 -1.46
C GLU A 127 14.38 26.66 -2.42
N LEU A 128 13.91 27.88 -2.57
CA LEU A 128 12.84 28.25 -3.49
C LEU A 128 13.39 28.51 -4.89
N SER A 129 12.52 28.50 -5.89
CA SER A 129 12.87 28.82 -7.29
C SER A 129 13.38 30.26 -7.50
N ASP A 130 13.13 31.18 -6.57
CA ASP A 130 13.64 32.54 -6.59
C ASP A 130 14.96 32.73 -5.83
N GLY A 131 15.56 31.63 -5.34
CA GLY A 131 16.84 31.60 -4.64
C GLY A 131 16.75 31.92 -3.14
N ARG A 132 15.57 32.12 -2.56
CA ARG A 132 15.42 32.23 -1.10
C ARG A 132 15.66 30.87 -0.45
N GLU A 133 16.41 30.88 0.65
CA GLU A 133 16.68 29.69 1.45
C GLU A 133 16.06 29.78 2.84
N PHE A 134 15.49 28.70 3.31
CA PHE A 134 14.87 28.57 4.62
C PHE A 134 15.37 27.31 5.33
N LYS A 135 15.63 27.43 6.65
CA LYS A 135 15.93 26.26 7.48
C LYS A 135 14.65 25.63 7.98
N ALA A 136 14.65 24.32 8.02
CA ALA A 136 13.60 23.56 8.69
C ALA A 136 13.71 23.76 10.21
N VAL A 137 12.59 24.04 10.87
CA VAL A 137 12.49 24.15 12.35
C VAL A 137 11.78 22.96 12.96
N ASP A 138 11.01 22.25 12.17
CA ASP A 138 10.32 21.01 12.59
C ASP A 138 10.14 20.09 11.39
N ILE A 139 10.40 18.82 11.60
CA ILE A 139 10.25 17.78 10.58
C ILE A 139 9.46 16.64 11.21
N LYS A 140 8.33 16.28 10.60
CA LYS A 140 7.49 15.16 11.00
C LYS A 140 7.39 14.19 9.85
N THR A 141 7.58 12.92 10.13
CA THR A 141 7.65 11.88 9.09
C THR A 141 6.68 10.73 9.35
N ASP A 142 6.26 10.10 8.27
CA ASP A 142 5.53 8.84 8.26
C ASP A 142 6.24 7.84 7.32
N PRO A 143 7.15 7.01 7.85
CA PRO A 143 7.90 6.04 7.04
C PRO A 143 7.00 5.01 6.33
N ASP A 144 5.85 4.69 6.91
CA ASP A 144 4.92 3.71 6.34
C ASP A 144 4.29 4.17 5.02
N SER A 145 4.11 5.48 4.82
CA SER A 145 3.62 6.08 3.58
C SER A 145 4.68 6.81 2.77
N ASP A 146 5.93 6.86 3.26
CA ASP A 146 7.04 7.62 2.68
C ASP A 146 6.74 9.11 2.51
N LEU A 147 6.10 9.73 3.51
CA LEU A 147 5.77 11.15 3.51
C LEU A 147 6.41 11.89 4.68
N ALA A 148 6.76 13.14 4.44
CA ALA A 148 7.25 14.07 5.45
C ALA A 148 6.62 15.45 5.30
N VAL A 149 6.45 16.12 6.43
CA VAL A 149 6.09 17.54 6.55
C VAL A 149 7.28 18.27 7.12
N VAL A 150 7.74 19.30 6.42
CA VAL A 150 8.81 20.20 6.85
C VAL A 150 8.20 21.57 7.13
N ARG A 151 8.45 22.12 8.32
CA ARG A 151 8.06 23.47 8.69
C ARG A 151 9.26 24.41 8.59
N LEU A 152 9.08 25.51 7.87
CA LEU A 152 10.13 26.52 7.64
C LEU A 152 10.17 27.57 8.75
N ALA A 153 11.37 28.07 9.03
CA ALA A 153 11.58 29.19 9.93
C ALA A 153 11.23 30.51 9.25
N ASN A 154 10.50 31.38 9.94
CA ASN A 154 10.23 32.78 9.51
C ASN A 154 9.75 32.91 8.05
N ALA A 155 8.96 31.92 7.60
CA ALA A 155 8.42 31.90 6.26
C ALA A 155 7.08 32.66 6.23
N GLU A 156 6.97 33.62 5.33
CA GLU A 156 5.76 34.42 5.08
C GLU A 156 5.58 34.59 3.56
N ASP A 157 4.35 34.72 3.13
CA ASP A 157 3.97 34.99 1.72
C ASP A 157 4.62 34.02 0.70
N LEU A 158 4.64 32.73 1.02
CA LEU A 158 5.16 31.73 0.12
C LEU A 158 4.14 31.34 -0.95
N PRO A 159 4.60 31.05 -2.19
CA PRO A 159 3.72 30.53 -3.23
C PRO A 159 3.27 29.13 -2.86
N THR A 160 1.96 28.88 -2.82
CA THR A 160 1.38 27.58 -2.45
C THR A 160 0.83 26.84 -3.65
N ALA A 161 0.96 25.52 -3.65
CA ALA A 161 0.37 24.66 -4.64
C ALA A 161 -1.14 24.50 -4.43
N ALA A 162 -1.90 24.52 -5.52
CA ALA A 162 -3.27 24.05 -5.51
C ALA A 162 -3.30 22.52 -5.43
N LEU A 163 -3.97 21.96 -4.41
CA LEU A 163 -4.13 20.51 -4.26
C LEU A 163 -5.41 20.05 -4.96
N GLY A 164 -5.27 19.17 -5.93
CA GLY A 164 -6.36 18.55 -6.67
C GLY A 164 -7.01 17.38 -5.93
N ASN A 165 -7.67 16.50 -6.69
CA ASN A 165 -8.32 15.30 -6.20
C ASN A 165 -7.81 14.05 -6.94
N SER A 166 -7.00 13.22 -6.26
CA SER A 166 -6.42 12.00 -6.86
C SER A 166 -7.44 10.88 -7.08
N ASP A 167 -8.62 10.93 -6.43
CA ASP A 167 -9.64 9.89 -6.59
C ASP A 167 -10.38 10.03 -7.93
N GLU A 168 -10.48 11.26 -8.45
CA GLU A 168 -11.10 11.58 -9.74
C GLU A 168 -10.22 11.22 -10.95
N LEU A 169 -8.92 11.03 -10.77
CA LEU A 169 -8.02 10.63 -11.84
C LEU A 169 -8.47 9.32 -12.49
N VAL A 170 -8.37 9.26 -13.79
CA VAL A 170 -8.57 8.04 -14.58
C VAL A 170 -7.30 7.67 -15.35
N ILE A 171 -7.19 6.39 -15.72
CA ILE A 171 -6.06 5.91 -16.54
C ILE A 171 -6.14 6.59 -17.89
N GLY A 172 -5.02 7.19 -18.34
CA GLY A 172 -4.92 7.97 -19.56
C GLY A 172 -4.91 9.49 -19.33
N ASP A 173 -5.20 9.98 -18.12
CA ASP A 173 -5.12 11.41 -17.80
C ASP A 173 -3.68 11.91 -17.92
N TRP A 174 -3.48 13.04 -18.60
CA TRP A 174 -2.21 13.71 -18.70
C TRP A 174 -1.76 14.27 -17.35
N VAL A 175 -0.49 14.04 -17.04
CA VAL A 175 0.16 14.57 -15.83
C VAL A 175 1.56 15.06 -16.14
N LEU A 176 2.05 16.00 -15.31
CA LEU A 176 3.41 16.51 -15.35
C LEU A 176 4.10 16.17 -14.02
N ALA A 177 5.25 15.50 -14.08
CA ALA A 177 6.12 15.34 -12.93
C ALA A 177 7.10 16.51 -12.90
N ILE A 178 7.16 17.21 -11.76
CA ILE A 178 7.97 18.41 -11.57
C ILE A 178 8.94 18.17 -10.41
N GLY A 179 10.17 18.63 -10.55
CA GLY A 179 11.18 18.56 -9.51
C GLY A 179 12.43 19.32 -9.91
N ASN A 180 13.41 19.34 -9.03
CA ASN A 180 14.71 19.97 -9.28
C ASN A 180 15.83 18.92 -9.20
N PRO A 181 16.06 18.15 -10.28
CA PRO A 181 17.12 17.15 -10.31
C PRO A 181 18.50 17.83 -10.37
N PHE A 182 19.44 17.32 -9.57
CA PHE A 182 20.86 17.70 -9.61
C PHE A 182 21.17 19.17 -9.32
N GLU A 183 20.32 19.87 -8.56
CA GLU A 183 20.51 21.31 -8.25
C GLU A 183 20.55 22.20 -9.51
N LEU A 184 19.98 21.71 -10.60
CA LEU A 184 19.81 22.43 -11.86
C LEU A 184 18.46 23.17 -11.83
N GLU A 185 18.11 23.84 -12.93
CA GLU A 185 16.80 24.45 -13.09
C GLU A 185 15.66 23.43 -12.97
N THR A 186 14.51 23.88 -12.49
CA THR A 186 13.30 23.04 -12.35
C THR A 186 13.02 22.27 -13.65
N THR A 187 12.88 20.97 -13.53
CA THR A 187 12.63 20.07 -14.67
C THR A 187 11.18 19.62 -14.65
N VAL A 188 10.56 19.63 -15.84
CA VAL A 188 9.18 19.17 -16.06
C VAL A 188 9.20 18.02 -17.07
N SER A 189 8.60 16.90 -16.72
CA SER A 189 8.36 15.79 -17.63
C SER A 189 6.88 15.50 -17.75
N ALA A 190 6.41 15.17 -18.96
CA ALA A 190 5.01 14.86 -19.24
C ALA A 190 4.80 13.37 -19.44
N GLY A 191 3.66 12.87 -19.02
CA GLY A 191 3.20 11.50 -19.20
C GLY A 191 1.72 11.37 -18.84
N ILE A 192 1.27 10.13 -18.62
CA ILE A 192 -0.11 9.84 -18.25
C ILE A 192 -0.18 9.04 -16.95
N ILE A 193 -1.35 8.98 -16.35
CA ILE A 193 -1.67 7.98 -15.33
C ILE A 193 -1.80 6.62 -16.03
N SER A 194 -0.81 5.75 -15.83
CA SER A 194 -0.74 4.40 -16.44
C SER A 194 -1.52 3.36 -15.63
N ALA A 195 -1.58 3.51 -14.31
CA ALA A 195 -2.36 2.65 -13.40
C ALA A 195 -2.61 3.35 -12.06
N LYS A 196 -3.58 2.84 -11.29
CA LYS A 196 -3.88 3.30 -9.92
C LYS A 196 -3.78 2.14 -8.95
N GLY A 197 -3.42 2.43 -7.70
CA GLY A 197 -3.46 1.46 -6.62
C GLY A 197 -2.31 0.45 -6.62
N ARG A 198 -1.13 0.78 -7.18
CA ARG A 198 0.06 -0.07 -7.14
C ARG A 198 0.67 -0.13 -5.74
N GLU A 199 1.27 -1.27 -5.41
CA GLU A 199 1.99 -1.51 -4.16
C GLU A 199 3.48 -1.68 -4.44
N LEU A 200 4.31 -1.07 -3.60
CA LEU A 200 5.76 -1.20 -3.67
C LEU A 200 6.26 -1.83 -2.36
N GLY A 201 6.41 -3.13 -2.37
CA GLY A 201 7.01 -4.04 -1.38
C GLY A 201 7.19 -3.56 0.07
N ARG A 202 8.01 -2.55 0.32
CA ARG A 202 8.35 -2.07 1.66
C ARG A 202 7.56 -0.85 2.13
N ILE A 203 7.05 -0.03 1.22
CA ILE A 203 6.14 1.07 1.57
C ILE A 203 4.75 0.46 1.69
N ARG A 204 4.42 0.04 2.91
CA ARG A 204 3.27 -0.85 3.17
C ARG A 204 1.93 -0.13 3.03
N ARG A 205 1.91 1.21 3.14
CA ARG A 205 0.69 1.99 3.33
C ARG A 205 0.47 3.06 2.27
N ALA A 206 1.19 3.00 1.15
CA ALA A 206 0.96 3.84 0.01
C ALA A 206 0.31 3.06 -1.13
N LYS A 207 -0.73 3.65 -1.72
CA LYS A 207 -1.36 3.20 -2.96
C LYS A 207 -0.90 4.12 -4.06
N PHE A 208 0.11 3.70 -4.80
CA PHE A 208 0.74 4.56 -5.78
C PHE A 208 -0.10 4.75 -7.04
N LEU A 209 -0.03 5.97 -7.57
CA LEU A 209 -0.32 6.27 -8.96
C LEU A 209 0.90 5.83 -9.77
N GLN A 210 0.70 5.07 -10.84
CA GLN A 210 1.74 4.74 -11.80
C GLN A 210 1.67 5.72 -12.96
N THR A 211 2.82 6.24 -13.39
CA THR A 211 2.94 7.17 -14.53
C THR A 211 4.14 6.82 -15.40
N ASP A 212 4.09 7.16 -16.68
CA ASP A 212 5.21 7.16 -17.59
C ASP A 212 5.86 8.55 -17.77
N ALA A 213 5.40 9.56 -17.02
CA ALA A 213 6.18 10.78 -16.82
C ALA A 213 7.53 10.42 -16.19
N ALA A 214 8.62 10.93 -16.74
CA ALA A 214 9.96 10.56 -16.31
C ALA A 214 10.23 11.02 -14.86
N ILE A 215 10.42 10.06 -13.96
CA ILE A 215 10.86 10.28 -12.58
C ILE A 215 12.35 9.93 -12.50
N ASN A 216 13.17 10.86 -12.04
CA ASN A 216 14.60 10.71 -11.88
C ASN A 216 15.05 11.20 -10.49
N PRO A 217 16.30 10.90 -10.05
CA PRO A 217 16.87 11.49 -8.84
C PRO A 217 16.66 13.00 -8.80
N GLY A 218 16.13 13.51 -7.69
CA GLY A 218 15.79 14.91 -7.52
C GLY A 218 14.31 15.24 -7.71
N ASN A 219 13.53 14.47 -8.48
CA ASN A 219 12.07 14.66 -8.56
C ASN A 219 11.32 14.09 -7.35
N SER A 220 11.95 13.20 -6.55
CA SER A 220 11.33 12.61 -5.34
C SER A 220 10.94 13.71 -4.35
N GLY A 221 9.71 13.67 -3.86
CA GLY A 221 9.09 14.68 -3.01
C GLY A 221 8.46 15.86 -3.76
N GLY A 222 8.78 16.05 -5.04
CA GLY A 222 8.13 17.03 -5.91
C GLY A 222 6.73 16.61 -6.36
N PRO A 223 5.92 17.53 -6.92
CA PRO A 223 4.55 17.24 -7.28
C PRO A 223 4.42 16.50 -8.62
N LEU A 224 3.40 15.63 -8.71
CA LEU A 224 2.75 15.21 -9.93
C LEU A 224 1.50 16.07 -10.10
N VAL A 225 1.36 16.81 -11.21
CA VAL A 225 0.26 17.74 -11.42
C VAL A 225 -0.58 17.37 -12.61
N ASN A 226 -1.88 17.73 -12.58
CA ASN A 226 -2.78 17.63 -13.72
C ASN A 226 -2.63 18.84 -14.68
N LEU A 227 -3.36 18.85 -15.80
CA LEU A 227 -3.32 19.95 -16.76
C LEU A 227 -3.90 21.28 -16.26
N SER A 228 -4.59 21.29 -15.11
CA SER A 228 -5.02 22.50 -14.41
C SER A 228 -3.92 23.08 -13.51
N GLY A 229 -2.77 22.41 -13.41
CA GLY A 229 -1.66 22.78 -12.52
C GLY A 229 -1.94 22.47 -11.05
N GLU A 230 -2.85 21.55 -10.76
CA GLU A 230 -3.17 21.09 -9.42
C GLU A 230 -2.37 19.83 -9.09
N VAL A 231 -1.84 19.78 -7.88
CA VAL A 231 -1.09 18.61 -7.39
C VAL A 231 -2.03 17.44 -7.18
N VAL A 232 -1.79 16.33 -7.90
CA VAL A 232 -2.57 15.10 -7.81
C VAL A 232 -1.77 13.94 -7.20
N GLY A 233 -0.46 14.14 -7.02
CA GLY A 233 0.41 13.17 -6.34
C GLY A 233 1.75 13.78 -5.93
N ILE A 234 2.51 13.04 -5.11
CA ILE A 234 3.89 13.34 -4.72
C ILE A 234 4.79 12.27 -5.35
N ASN A 235 5.69 12.70 -6.23
CA ASN A 235 6.64 11.80 -6.89
C ASN A 235 7.51 11.10 -5.87
N THR A 236 7.70 9.78 -5.99
CA THR A 236 8.36 9.01 -4.94
C THR A 236 9.43 8.08 -5.50
N ALA A 237 9.09 7.21 -6.45
CA ALA A 237 9.92 6.08 -6.84
C ALA A 237 9.80 5.74 -8.33
N ILE A 238 10.73 4.88 -8.78
CA ILE A 238 10.66 4.20 -10.08
C ILE A 238 10.71 2.69 -9.88
N ALA A 239 10.10 1.91 -10.80
CA ALA A 239 10.42 0.50 -10.95
C ALA A 239 11.63 0.39 -11.87
N SER A 240 12.74 -0.10 -11.35
CA SER A 240 13.99 -0.20 -12.11
C SER A 240 14.82 -1.38 -11.62
N ASN A 241 15.40 -2.12 -12.55
CA ASN A 241 16.40 -3.15 -12.28
C ASN A 241 17.85 -2.61 -12.39
N SER A 242 18.02 -1.41 -12.96
CA SER A 242 19.33 -0.80 -13.22
C SER A 242 19.55 0.50 -12.44
N GLY A 243 18.56 0.93 -11.61
CA GLY A 243 18.60 2.24 -10.94
C GLY A 243 18.21 3.43 -11.84
N ALA A 244 18.12 3.26 -13.16
CA ALA A 244 17.68 4.32 -14.08
C ALA A 244 16.19 4.19 -14.43
N TYR A 245 15.54 5.29 -14.78
CA TYR A 245 14.16 5.32 -15.24
C TYR A 245 13.95 4.40 -16.46
N GLN A 246 12.95 3.52 -16.38
CA GLN A 246 12.59 2.52 -17.40
C GLN A 246 11.13 2.62 -17.86
N GLY A 247 10.54 3.81 -17.83
CA GLY A 247 9.16 4.04 -18.28
C GLY A 247 8.12 3.78 -17.19
N ILE A 248 8.51 3.53 -15.94
CA ILE A 248 7.58 3.29 -14.83
C ILE A 248 7.97 4.15 -13.63
N GLY A 249 7.19 5.18 -13.38
CA GLY A 249 7.29 6.03 -12.21
C GLY A 249 6.09 5.84 -11.27
N PHE A 250 6.27 6.21 -10.01
CA PHE A 250 5.26 6.13 -8.97
C PHE A 250 5.14 7.42 -8.19
N ALA A 251 3.90 7.81 -7.89
CA ALA A 251 3.60 8.93 -7.03
C ALA A 251 2.58 8.55 -5.95
N ILE A 252 2.72 9.11 -4.75
CA ILE A 252 1.75 8.97 -3.67
C ILE A 252 0.54 9.85 -3.99
N PRO A 253 -0.70 9.34 -3.99
CA PRO A 253 -1.90 10.12 -4.28
C PRO A 253 -2.05 11.31 -3.33
N ILE A 254 -2.45 12.47 -3.86
CA ILE A 254 -2.54 13.70 -3.05
C ILE A 254 -3.57 13.61 -1.92
N ASN A 255 -4.67 12.87 -2.11
CA ASN A 255 -5.66 12.68 -1.05
C ASN A 255 -5.08 11.90 0.13
N GLN A 256 -4.17 10.95 -0.14
CA GLN A 256 -3.42 10.27 0.91
C GLN A 256 -2.40 11.21 1.57
N ALA A 257 -1.64 11.96 0.77
CA ALA A 257 -0.65 12.90 1.29
C ALA A 257 -1.30 13.98 2.17
N ARG A 258 -2.48 14.48 1.79
CA ARG A 258 -3.28 15.43 2.59
C ARG A 258 -3.67 14.84 3.93
N TRP A 259 -4.26 13.63 3.95
CA TRP A 259 -4.67 12.96 5.17
C TRP A 259 -3.49 12.70 6.13
N VAL A 260 -2.34 12.27 5.61
CA VAL A 260 -1.12 12.05 6.39
C VAL A 260 -0.58 13.37 6.93
N SER A 261 -0.44 14.40 6.07
CA SER A 261 0.14 15.69 6.46
C SER A 261 -0.70 16.42 7.52
N GLU A 262 -2.03 16.39 7.42
CA GLU A 262 -2.91 16.97 8.44
C GLU A 262 -2.68 16.35 9.82
N GLN A 263 -2.46 15.04 9.90
CA GLN A 263 -2.15 14.38 11.17
C GLN A 263 -0.74 14.72 11.66
N LEU A 264 0.26 14.69 10.77
CA LEU A 264 1.63 15.09 11.13
C LEU A 264 1.69 16.51 11.67
N ILE A 265 0.96 17.46 11.05
CA ILE A 265 0.88 18.84 11.50
C ILE A 265 0.17 18.95 12.86
N LYS A 266 -0.93 18.21 13.05
CA LYS A 266 -1.79 18.33 14.24
C LYS A 266 -1.22 17.59 15.46
N SER A 267 -0.72 16.36 15.27
CA SER A 267 -0.34 15.44 16.36
C SER A 267 1.11 14.97 16.32
N GLY A 268 1.86 15.31 15.26
CA GLY A 268 3.25 14.91 15.09
C GLY A 268 3.46 13.46 14.64
N SER A 269 2.39 12.68 14.55
CA SER A 269 2.43 11.28 14.11
C SER A 269 1.10 10.89 13.44
N VAL A 270 1.16 9.87 12.58
CA VAL A 270 -0.02 9.34 11.91
C VAL A 270 -0.62 8.21 12.73
N GLN A 271 -1.82 8.44 13.24
CA GLN A 271 -2.58 7.41 13.94
C GLN A 271 -3.53 6.72 12.96
N ARG A 272 -3.43 5.39 12.88
CA ARG A 272 -4.27 4.56 12.02
C ARG A 272 -5.24 3.75 12.85
N GLY A 273 -6.49 3.65 12.38
CA GLY A 273 -7.50 2.80 13.00
C GLY A 273 -7.11 1.32 12.92
N TYR A 274 -7.50 0.56 13.92
CA TYR A 274 -7.19 -0.85 14.09
C TYR A 274 -8.39 -1.62 14.65
N LEU A 275 -8.69 -2.79 14.03
CA LEU A 275 -9.74 -3.70 14.47
C LEU A 275 -9.20 -4.93 15.21
N GLY A 276 -8.03 -5.43 14.80
CA GLY A 276 -7.44 -6.65 15.36
C GLY A 276 -7.96 -7.93 14.73
N VAL A 277 -8.07 -7.95 13.43
CA VAL A 277 -8.45 -9.10 12.63
C VAL A 277 -7.38 -9.41 11.59
N SER A 278 -7.18 -10.70 11.30
CA SER A 278 -6.51 -11.14 10.08
C SER A 278 -7.56 -11.33 9.00
N ILE A 279 -7.26 -10.88 7.78
CA ILE A 279 -8.22 -10.85 6.68
C ILE A 279 -7.65 -11.45 5.41
N ALA A 280 -8.54 -12.01 4.58
CA ALA A 280 -8.19 -12.54 3.26
C ALA A 280 -9.25 -12.19 2.22
N GLN A 281 -8.87 -12.33 0.94
CA GLN A 281 -9.82 -12.20 -0.16
C GLN A 281 -10.82 -13.35 -0.10
N LEU A 282 -12.11 -13.03 -0.20
CA LEU A 282 -13.17 -14.01 -0.29
C LEU A 282 -13.19 -14.61 -1.70
N SER A 283 -12.95 -15.92 -1.82
CA SER A 283 -13.14 -16.65 -3.08
C SER A 283 -14.61 -17.04 -3.27
N ALA A 284 -15.00 -17.33 -4.52
CA ALA A 284 -16.37 -17.75 -4.84
C ALA A 284 -16.77 -19.05 -4.11
N ASP A 285 -15.85 -20.02 -4.04
CA ASP A 285 -16.09 -21.30 -3.36
C ASP A 285 -16.22 -21.13 -1.84
N MET A 286 -15.38 -20.27 -1.26
CA MET A 286 -15.47 -19.94 0.17
C MET A 286 -16.79 -19.23 0.47
N ALA A 287 -17.21 -18.28 -0.38
CA ALA A 287 -18.52 -17.61 -0.23
C ALA A 287 -19.69 -18.63 -0.26
N ALA A 288 -19.63 -19.61 -1.19
CA ALA A 288 -20.65 -20.66 -1.27
C ALA A 288 -20.64 -21.56 -0.02
N LYS A 289 -19.45 -21.98 0.46
CA LYS A 289 -19.32 -22.80 1.67
C LYS A 289 -19.82 -22.09 2.93
N LEU A 290 -19.64 -20.76 3.01
CA LEU A 290 -20.13 -19.93 4.10
C LEU A 290 -21.60 -19.48 3.95
N GLY A 291 -22.33 -20.08 2.99
CA GLY A 291 -23.76 -19.83 2.80
C GLY A 291 -24.09 -18.50 2.12
N SER A 292 -23.15 -17.88 1.43
CA SER A 292 -23.30 -16.57 0.79
C SER A 292 -22.81 -16.60 -0.68
N PRO A 293 -23.33 -17.49 -1.55
CA PRO A 293 -22.85 -17.64 -2.92
C PRO A 293 -23.02 -16.33 -3.70
N GLY A 294 -21.98 -15.95 -4.46
CA GLY A 294 -21.96 -14.72 -5.27
C GLY A 294 -21.74 -13.43 -4.49
N GLN A 295 -21.64 -13.47 -3.17
CA GLN A 295 -21.35 -12.30 -2.35
C GLN A 295 -19.88 -11.88 -2.51
N LYS A 296 -19.67 -10.56 -2.59
CA LYS A 296 -18.35 -9.94 -2.44
C LYS A 296 -18.15 -9.49 -0.99
N GLY A 297 -16.93 -9.52 -0.53
CA GLY A 297 -16.60 -9.13 0.83
C GLY A 297 -15.19 -9.54 1.23
N VAL A 298 -14.88 -9.37 2.50
CA VAL A 298 -13.56 -9.64 3.09
C VAL A 298 -13.72 -10.73 4.15
N LEU A 299 -13.05 -11.86 3.96
CA LEU A 299 -13.05 -12.95 4.90
C LEU A 299 -12.21 -12.62 6.13
N VAL A 300 -12.79 -12.70 7.31
CA VAL A 300 -12.05 -12.68 8.59
C VAL A 300 -11.48 -14.07 8.83
N THR A 301 -10.16 -14.19 8.75
CA THR A 301 -9.46 -15.47 8.95
C THR A 301 -9.14 -15.75 10.41
N GLU A 302 -9.00 -14.69 11.21
CA GLU A 302 -8.76 -14.78 12.64
C GLU A 302 -9.15 -13.46 13.33
N VAL A 303 -9.77 -13.55 14.48
CA VAL A 303 -9.99 -12.44 15.41
C VAL A 303 -8.97 -12.56 16.55
N MET A 304 -8.11 -11.56 16.70
CA MET A 304 -7.09 -11.55 17.75
C MET A 304 -7.71 -11.26 19.11
N SER A 305 -7.22 -11.92 20.15
CA SER A 305 -7.70 -11.71 21.53
C SER A 305 -7.46 -10.26 21.98
N ASP A 306 -8.35 -9.76 22.86
CA ASP A 306 -8.28 -8.43 23.49
C ASP A 306 -8.29 -7.24 22.51
N THR A 307 -8.76 -7.46 21.28
CA THR A 307 -8.85 -6.45 20.23
C THR A 307 -10.25 -5.83 20.13
N PRO A 308 -10.40 -4.68 19.45
CA PRO A 308 -11.70 -4.07 19.18
C PRO A 308 -12.70 -5.03 18.55
N ALA A 309 -12.29 -5.82 17.58
CA ALA A 309 -13.13 -6.79 16.88
C ALA A 309 -13.60 -7.92 17.84
N ALA A 310 -12.69 -8.45 18.67
CA ALA A 310 -13.05 -9.47 19.68
C ALA A 310 -14.07 -8.96 20.69
N VAL A 311 -13.84 -7.76 21.24
CA VAL A 311 -14.75 -7.12 22.21
C VAL A 311 -16.11 -6.85 21.59
N ALA A 312 -16.18 -6.47 20.33
CA ALA A 312 -17.43 -6.21 19.61
C ALA A 312 -18.16 -7.49 19.17
N GLY A 313 -17.53 -8.67 19.26
CA GLY A 313 -18.15 -9.94 18.89
C GLY A 313 -18.06 -10.28 17.41
N VAL A 314 -17.08 -9.74 16.68
CA VAL A 314 -16.66 -10.27 15.36
C VAL A 314 -16.11 -11.66 15.57
N GLN A 315 -16.34 -12.57 14.63
CA GLN A 315 -15.95 -13.97 14.73
C GLN A 315 -15.08 -14.39 13.54
N ASP A 316 -14.30 -15.43 13.74
CA ASP A 316 -13.61 -16.10 12.65
C ASP A 316 -14.63 -16.60 11.62
N LEU A 317 -14.26 -16.50 10.35
CA LEU A 317 -15.08 -16.82 9.18
C LEU A 317 -16.27 -15.87 8.94
N ASP A 318 -16.40 -14.76 9.67
CA ASP A 318 -17.27 -13.67 9.26
C ASP A 318 -16.79 -13.10 7.92
N VAL A 319 -17.71 -12.69 7.06
CA VAL A 319 -17.41 -11.97 5.83
C VAL A 319 -17.83 -10.52 5.99
N VAL A 320 -16.88 -9.62 6.12
CA VAL A 320 -17.16 -8.17 6.18
C VAL A 320 -17.61 -7.68 4.81
N ILE A 321 -18.78 -7.05 4.74
CA ILE A 321 -19.36 -6.52 3.50
C ILE A 321 -19.47 -5.00 3.48
N SER A 322 -19.52 -4.35 4.66
CA SER A 322 -19.44 -2.88 4.74
C SER A 322 -18.88 -2.42 6.09
N PHE A 323 -18.33 -1.20 6.08
CA PHE A 323 -17.84 -0.47 7.25
C PHE A 323 -18.40 0.96 7.20
N ASP A 324 -19.15 1.40 8.21
CA ASP A 324 -19.89 2.68 8.24
C ASP A 324 -20.69 2.95 6.96
N GLY A 325 -21.39 1.94 6.45
CA GLY A 325 -22.15 2.02 5.21
C GLY A 325 -21.32 2.05 3.91
N THR A 326 -19.99 2.10 4.01
CA THR A 326 -19.11 1.99 2.85
C THR A 326 -18.91 0.52 2.49
N PRO A 327 -19.31 0.07 1.28
CA PRO A 327 -19.10 -1.31 0.84
C PRO A 327 -17.61 -1.66 0.78
N VAL A 328 -17.25 -2.88 1.22
CA VAL A 328 -15.88 -3.41 1.12
C VAL A 328 -15.90 -4.75 0.39
N ASP A 329 -15.04 -4.90 -0.62
CA ASP A 329 -14.99 -6.06 -1.51
C ASP A 329 -13.60 -6.72 -1.57
N SER A 330 -12.64 -6.13 -0.87
CA SER A 330 -11.25 -6.60 -0.83
C SER A 330 -10.62 -6.31 0.53
N PRO A 331 -9.63 -7.10 0.98
CA PRO A 331 -8.87 -6.83 2.20
C PRO A 331 -8.36 -5.40 2.28
N ARG A 332 -7.97 -4.87 1.13
CA ARG A 332 -7.45 -3.54 0.97
C ARG A 332 -8.49 -2.45 1.18
N SER A 333 -9.70 -2.59 0.61
CA SER A 333 -10.78 -1.61 0.81
C SER A 333 -11.18 -1.55 2.29
N LEU A 334 -11.25 -2.69 2.96
CA LEU A 334 -11.51 -2.74 4.40
C LEU A 334 -10.39 -2.06 5.22
N GLN A 335 -9.12 -2.39 4.92
CA GLN A 335 -7.97 -1.79 5.61
C GLN A 335 -8.01 -0.26 5.49
N GLU A 336 -8.28 0.27 4.30
CA GLU A 336 -8.27 1.71 4.02
C GLU A 336 -9.37 2.46 4.79
N VAL A 337 -10.60 1.94 4.81
CA VAL A 337 -11.70 2.59 5.54
C VAL A 337 -11.47 2.52 7.05
N VAL A 338 -10.92 1.42 7.56
CA VAL A 338 -10.58 1.25 8.98
C VAL A 338 -9.43 2.18 9.39
N GLU A 339 -8.35 2.24 8.63
CA GLU A 339 -7.19 3.09 8.95
C GLU A 339 -7.54 4.56 9.02
N ARG A 340 -8.47 5.03 8.18
CA ARG A 340 -8.94 6.42 8.15
C ARG A 340 -10.08 6.72 9.11
N SER A 341 -10.65 5.71 9.76
CA SER A 341 -11.77 5.89 10.68
C SER A 341 -11.37 6.62 11.96
N SER A 342 -12.35 7.24 12.63
CA SER A 342 -12.14 7.99 13.87
C SER A 342 -11.81 7.06 15.03
N ILE A 343 -10.61 7.17 15.57
CA ILE A 343 -10.17 6.38 16.73
C ILE A 343 -11.01 6.75 17.97
N GLY A 344 -11.36 5.72 18.75
CA GLY A 344 -12.16 5.87 19.99
C GLY A 344 -13.66 6.01 19.77
N LYS A 345 -14.13 6.08 18.51
CA LYS A 345 -15.55 6.07 18.16
C LYS A 345 -16.02 4.66 17.82
N ALA A 346 -17.32 4.43 18.00
CA ALA A 346 -17.98 3.22 17.54
C ALA A 346 -18.30 3.36 16.04
N HIS A 347 -18.06 2.30 15.28
CA HIS A 347 -18.27 2.18 13.85
C HIS A 347 -19.09 0.92 13.55
N ASP A 348 -20.05 1.02 12.66
CA ASP A 348 -20.89 -0.10 12.29
C ASP A 348 -20.23 -0.95 11.21
N VAL A 349 -19.98 -2.23 11.55
CA VAL A 349 -19.42 -3.23 10.65
C VAL A 349 -20.49 -4.24 10.32
N VAL A 350 -20.90 -4.34 9.05
CA VAL A 350 -21.83 -5.36 8.60
C VAL A 350 -21.07 -6.57 8.14
N VAL A 351 -21.35 -7.70 8.76
CA VAL A 351 -20.75 -9.00 8.42
C VAL A 351 -21.83 -9.99 7.99
N LEU A 352 -21.47 -10.91 7.11
CA LEU A 352 -22.25 -12.12 6.87
C LEU A 352 -21.70 -13.22 7.76
N ARG A 353 -22.59 -13.77 8.59
CA ARG A 353 -22.33 -14.88 9.51
C ARG A 353 -23.35 -15.98 9.25
N ASP A 354 -22.87 -17.15 8.80
CA ASP A 354 -23.73 -18.29 8.45
C ASP A 354 -24.84 -17.89 7.45
N GLY A 355 -24.48 -17.09 6.44
CA GLY A 355 -25.37 -16.61 5.38
C GLY A 355 -26.34 -15.49 5.80
N LYS A 356 -26.23 -14.95 7.02
CA LYS A 356 -27.10 -13.86 7.52
C LYS A 356 -26.31 -12.60 7.80
N GLU A 357 -26.88 -11.46 7.47
CA GLU A 357 -26.30 -10.16 7.84
C GLU A 357 -26.41 -9.91 9.34
N VAL A 358 -25.29 -9.52 9.94
CA VAL A 358 -25.17 -9.11 11.33
C VAL A 358 -24.43 -7.79 11.39
N THR A 359 -25.02 -6.77 12.02
CA THR A 359 -24.33 -5.51 12.28
C THR A 359 -23.66 -5.58 13.65
N VAL A 360 -22.35 -5.31 13.65
CA VAL A 360 -21.51 -5.29 14.85
C VAL A 360 -20.96 -3.90 15.03
N SER A 361 -21.15 -3.28 16.20
CA SER A 361 -20.61 -1.95 16.50
C SER A 361 -19.23 -2.08 17.15
N VAL A 362 -18.19 -1.63 16.44
CA VAL A 362 -16.78 -1.81 16.82
C VAL A 362 -16.17 -0.48 17.23
N GLN A 363 -15.64 -0.36 18.43
CA GLN A 363 -14.87 0.81 18.85
C GLN A 363 -13.43 0.72 18.36
N VAL A 364 -13.11 1.41 17.26
CA VAL A 364 -11.79 1.42 16.66
C VAL A 364 -10.74 1.98 17.63
N LYS A 365 -9.60 1.31 17.75
CA LYS A 365 -8.42 1.77 18.50
C LYS A 365 -7.29 2.16 17.57
N ALA A 366 -6.28 2.86 18.10
CA ALA A 366 -5.05 3.11 17.35
C ALA A 366 -4.29 1.81 17.12
N LEU A 367 -3.68 1.69 15.94
CA LEU A 367 -2.80 0.58 15.59
C LEU A 367 -1.61 0.56 16.58
N PRO A 368 -1.31 -0.57 17.25
CA PRO A 368 -0.15 -0.70 18.13
C PRO A 368 1.17 -0.52 17.36
N GLU A 369 2.14 0.21 17.92
CA GLU A 369 3.45 0.47 17.29
C GLU A 369 4.23 -0.81 16.95
N GLN A 370 4.05 -1.90 17.72
CA GLN A 370 4.72 -3.18 17.51
C GLN A 370 3.99 -4.12 16.55
N PHE A 371 2.87 -3.67 15.94
CA PHE A 371 2.09 -4.50 15.04
C PHE A 371 2.87 -4.78 13.75
N GLY A 372 3.20 -6.06 13.51
CA GLY A 372 3.91 -6.51 12.30
C GLY A 372 5.41 -6.77 12.46
N MET A 373 6.00 -6.62 13.66
CA MET A 373 7.41 -6.94 13.92
C MET A 373 7.69 -8.42 14.22
N GLN A 374 6.70 -9.31 14.20
CA GLN A 374 6.89 -10.72 14.57
C GLN A 374 7.29 -11.61 13.40
N GLN A 375 8.52 -12.14 13.53
CA GLN A 375 9.06 -13.46 13.23
C GLN A 375 9.35 -13.87 11.77
N ARG A 376 10.66 -13.97 11.51
CA ARG A 376 11.23 -14.85 10.49
C ARG A 376 11.51 -16.22 11.13
N GLY A 377 10.68 -17.22 10.84
CA GLY A 377 10.88 -18.60 11.26
C GLY A 377 11.85 -19.37 10.35
N ARG A 378 12.69 -20.23 10.96
CA ARG A 378 13.52 -21.23 10.28
C ARG A 378 12.70 -22.48 10.01
N GLY A 379 12.94 -23.15 8.89
CA GLY A 379 12.26 -24.40 8.50
C GLY A 379 12.45 -25.56 9.47
N ILE A 380 11.45 -26.42 9.55
CA ILE A 380 11.30 -27.56 10.47
C ILE A 380 11.79 -28.84 9.80
N ALA A 381 12.52 -29.68 10.55
CA ALA A 381 12.92 -31.02 10.14
C ALA A 381 11.89 -32.07 10.64
N PRO A 382 11.64 -33.17 9.89
CA PRO A 382 10.69 -34.22 10.29
C PRO A 382 11.21 -35.04 11.48
N GLY A 383 10.36 -35.33 12.45
CA GLY A 383 10.64 -36.18 13.60
C GLY A 383 9.50 -37.16 13.81
N GLY A 384 9.83 -38.43 14.12
CA GLY A 384 8.87 -39.51 14.26
C GLY A 384 8.08 -39.46 15.56
N GLU A 385 6.78 -39.20 15.46
CA GLU A 385 5.76 -39.23 16.50
C GLU A 385 4.50 -39.89 15.93
N GLU A 386 3.51 -40.18 16.75
CA GLU A 386 2.21 -40.75 16.34
C GLU A 386 1.55 -39.79 15.33
N THR A 387 1.05 -40.37 14.20
CA THR A 387 0.43 -39.62 13.11
C THR A 387 -0.97 -40.11 12.84
N PHE A 388 -1.87 -39.21 12.36
CA PHE A 388 -3.18 -39.55 11.84
C PHE A 388 -3.27 -39.16 10.36
N TYR A 389 -3.69 -40.14 9.52
CA TYR A 389 -3.84 -39.93 8.08
C TYR A 389 -5.31 -39.93 7.66
N THR A 390 -5.75 -38.86 7.03
CA THR A 390 -7.08 -38.75 6.44
C THR A 390 -7.04 -38.91 4.93
N LYS A 391 -7.42 -40.10 4.46
CA LYS A 391 -7.40 -40.48 3.04
C LYS A 391 -8.27 -39.59 2.14
N PRO A 392 -9.50 -39.14 2.54
CA PRO A 392 -10.33 -38.29 1.70
C PRO A 392 -9.69 -36.97 1.29
N PHE A 393 -8.83 -36.42 2.13
CA PHE A 393 -8.18 -35.11 1.90
C PHE A 393 -6.69 -35.22 1.60
N GLY A 394 -6.08 -36.41 1.80
CA GLY A 394 -4.65 -36.64 1.55
C GLY A 394 -3.74 -35.90 2.53
N ILE A 395 -4.12 -35.86 3.83
CA ILE A 395 -3.38 -35.14 4.89
C ILE A 395 -2.95 -36.14 5.95
N GLU A 396 -1.70 -36.09 6.35
CA GLU A 396 -1.19 -36.74 7.56
C GLU A 396 -0.78 -35.67 8.55
N VAL A 397 -1.32 -35.74 9.77
CA VAL A 397 -1.03 -34.80 10.85
C VAL A 397 -0.41 -35.51 12.04
N ARG A 398 0.32 -34.77 12.85
CA ARG A 398 0.87 -35.21 14.14
C ARG A 398 0.69 -34.14 15.19
N ASP A 399 0.81 -34.52 16.43
CA ASP A 399 0.81 -33.56 17.52
C ASP A 399 2.01 -32.62 17.40
N LYS A 400 1.85 -31.39 17.90
CA LYS A 400 2.90 -30.39 17.91
C LYS A 400 4.07 -30.84 18.77
N SER A 401 5.20 -31.21 18.14
CA SER A 401 6.41 -31.65 18.83
C SER A 401 7.18 -30.48 19.46
N SER A 402 8.10 -30.82 20.39
CA SER A 402 9.00 -29.83 21.01
C SER A 402 9.88 -29.08 19.99
N VAL A 403 10.19 -29.70 18.86
CA VAL A 403 10.97 -29.08 17.77
C VAL A 403 10.16 -28.04 16.99
N ALA A 404 8.82 -28.19 16.94
CA ALA A 404 7.92 -27.23 16.31
C ALA A 404 7.59 -26.03 17.22
N GLN A 405 7.89 -26.12 18.52
CA GLN A 405 7.55 -25.06 19.49
C GLN A 405 8.17 -23.71 19.15
N ASP A 406 9.44 -23.67 18.73
CA ASP A 406 10.10 -22.40 18.39
C ASP A 406 9.44 -21.65 17.20
N ALA A 407 8.85 -22.40 16.24
CA ALA A 407 8.21 -21.81 15.06
C ALA A 407 6.76 -21.37 15.32
N TYR A 408 6.07 -22.06 16.26
CA TYR A 408 4.65 -21.88 16.56
C TYR A 408 4.41 -21.64 18.07
N ASP A 409 5.38 -21.00 18.74
CA ASP A 409 5.26 -20.68 20.16
C ASP A 409 4.01 -19.84 20.43
N GLY A 410 3.25 -20.22 21.46
CA GLY A 410 1.99 -19.56 21.82
C GLY A 410 0.78 -19.95 20.94
N PHE A 411 0.92 -20.87 19.97
CA PHE A 411 -0.18 -21.36 19.16
C PHE A 411 -0.44 -22.84 19.37
N GLU A 412 -1.71 -23.21 19.60
CA GLU A 412 -2.16 -24.61 19.65
C GLU A 412 -2.59 -25.07 18.25
N GLY A 413 -2.47 -26.39 17.99
CA GLY A 413 -2.84 -27.00 16.73
C GLY A 413 -2.14 -28.33 16.48
N VAL A 414 -2.50 -29.00 15.38
CA VAL A 414 -1.81 -30.19 14.86
C VAL A 414 -0.90 -29.82 13.70
N LEU A 415 0.26 -30.44 13.63
CA LEU A 415 1.25 -30.17 12.58
C LEU A 415 0.98 -31.07 11.37
N VAL A 416 0.95 -30.50 10.18
CA VAL A 416 0.92 -31.27 8.92
C VAL A 416 2.27 -31.93 8.74
N ASP A 417 2.31 -33.26 8.80
CA ASP A 417 3.51 -34.06 8.62
C ASP A 417 3.74 -34.40 7.14
N ARG A 418 2.68 -34.84 6.45
CA ARG A 418 2.72 -35.19 5.03
C ARG A 418 1.44 -34.74 4.32
N VAL A 419 1.60 -34.39 3.04
CA VAL A 419 0.51 -34.10 2.11
C VAL A 419 0.70 -34.98 0.89
N ASP A 420 -0.35 -35.68 0.46
CA ASP A 420 -0.30 -36.47 -0.76
C ASP A 420 -0.16 -35.55 -1.98
N PRO A 421 0.85 -35.75 -2.85
CA PRO A 421 1.12 -34.87 -3.97
C PRO A 421 -0.06 -34.65 -4.93
N ASP A 422 -0.88 -35.69 -5.11
CA ASP A 422 -2.06 -35.70 -5.98
C ASP A 422 -3.36 -35.60 -5.18
N GLY A 423 -3.28 -35.21 -3.90
CA GLY A 423 -4.42 -35.12 -2.98
C GLY A 423 -5.03 -33.70 -2.94
N LEU A 424 -6.29 -33.64 -2.50
CA LEU A 424 -7.00 -32.34 -2.34
C LEU A 424 -6.27 -31.32 -1.49
N ALA A 425 -5.51 -31.76 -0.51
CA ALA A 425 -4.71 -30.87 0.33
C ALA A 425 -3.59 -30.17 -0.46
N ALA A 426 -2.92 -30.89 -1.37
CA ALA A 426 -1.90 -30.31 -2.25
C ALA A 426 -2.52 -29.34 -3.25
N GLU A 427 -3.65 -29.69 -3.86
CA GLU A 427 -4.43 -28.80 -4.75
C GLU A 427 -4.86 -27.51 -4.02
N GLY A 428 -5.29 -27.63 -2.75
CA GLY A 428 -5.64 -26.50 -1.90
C GLY A 428 -4.45 -25.69 -1.37
N GLY A 429 -3.21 -26.07 -1.72
CA GLY A 429 -1.99 -25.35 -1.33
C GLY A 429 -1.49 -25.65 0.09
N LEU A 430 -1.98 -26.73 0.73
CA LEU A 430 -1.42 -27.18 2.01
C LEU A 430 -0.05 -27.82 1.77
N VAL A 431 0.89 -27.55 2.66
CA VAL A 431 2.24 -28.11 2.60
C VAL A 431 2.67 -28.67 3.95
N PRO A 432 3.59 -29.65 4.00
CA PRO A 432 4.15 -30.13 5.25
C PRO A 432 4.76 -29.00 6.10
N GLY A 433 4.69 -29.16 7.42
CA GLY A 433 5.22 -28.18 8.37
C GLY A 433 4.27 -27.03 8.70
N VAL A 434 3.05 -27.00 8.18
CA VAL A 434 2.01 -26.03 8.53
C VAL A 434 1.25 -26.51 9.76
N LEU A 435 0.87 -25.60 10.66
CA LEU A 435 0.05 -25.88 11.84
C LEU A 435 -1.44 -25.66 11.49
N ILE A 436 -2.27 -26.70 11.63
CA ILE A 436 -3.73 -26.60 11.55
C ILE A 436 -4.25 -26.28 12.95
N ARG A 437 -4.95 -25.14 13.08
CA ARG A 437 -5.46 -24.63 14.36
C ARG A 437 -6.96 -24.88 14.53
N LYS A 438 -7.71 -24.85 13.41
CA LYS A 438 -9.15 -25.11 13.42
C LYS A 438 -9.57 -25.85 12.16
N VAL A 439 -10.61 -26.66 12.33
CA VAL A 439 -11.40 -27.28 11.27
C VAL A 439 -12.76 -26.59 11.28
N GLY A 440 -13.08 -25.82 10.24
CA GLY A 440 -14.23 -24.91 10.29
C GLY A 440 -14.12 -23.91 11.45
N LYS A 441 -15.04 -24.00 12.39
CA LYS A 441 -15.08 -23.17 13.63
C LYS A 441 -14.52 -23.93 14.85
N THR A 442 -14.22 -25.21 14.72
CA THR A 442 -13.77 -26.08 15.83
C THR A 442 -12.25 -25.96 15.99
N SER A 443 -11.79 -25.52 17.15
CA SER A 443 -10.37 -25.49 17.50
C SER A 443 -9.87 -26.92 17.68
N VAL A 444 -8.62 -27.18 17.25
CA VAL A 444 -7.96 -28.48 17.40
C VAL A 444 -6.57 -28.25 17.99
N SER A 445 -6.19 -29.06 18.99
CA SER A 445 -4.90 -29.00 19.67
C SER A 445 -4.18 -30.36 19.72
N SER A 446 -4.90 -31.44 19.37
CA SER A 446 -4.41 -32.81 19.32
C SER A 446 -4.93 -33.55 18.09
N ILE A 447 -4.30 -34.70 17.78
CA ILE A 447 -4.75 -35.63 16.73
C ILE A 447 -6.20 -36.03 16.96
N ASP A 448 -6.56 -36.42 18.18
CA ASP A 448 -7.91 -36.88 18.51
C ASP A 448 -8.97 -35.80 18.25
N GLU A 449 -8.66 -34.53 18.58
CA GLU A 449 -9.56 -33.39 18.31
C GLU A 449 -9.65 -33.11 16.81
N PHE A 450 -8.54 -33.26 16.06
CA PHE A 450 -8.54 -33.11 14.61
C PHE A 450 -9.35 -34.22 13.93
N GLU A 451 -9.19 -35.47 14.34
CA GLU A 451 -9.96 -36.61 13.85
C GLU A 451 -11.46 -36.40 14.08
N ALA A 452 -11.85 -36.03 15.30
CA ALA A 452 -13.24 -35.74 15.64
C ALA A 452 -13.81 -34.56 14.83
N ALA A 453 -13.00 -33.52 14.58
CA ALA A 453 -13.44 -32.34 13.85
C ALA A 453 -13.57 -32.57 12.33
N ILE A 454 -12.85 -33.55 11.77
CA ILE A 454 -12.91 -33.89 10.35
C ILE A 454 -13.92 -35.04 10.07
N GLU A 455 -14.39 -35.71 11.12
CA GLU A 455 -15.38 -36.80 11.01
C GLU A 455 -16.68 -36.26 10.39
N GLY A 456 -17.13 -36.92 9.30
CA GLY A 456 -18.34 -36.54 8.57
C GLY A 456 -18.14 -35.47 7.49
N GLU A 457 -16.97 -34.87 7.39
CA GLU A 457 -16.64 -33.99 6.29
C GLU A 457 -16.32 -34.80 5.02
N THR A 458 -16.76 -34.30 3.86
CA THR A 458 -16.57 -34.98 2.57
C THR A 458 -15.84 -34.07 1.58
N PRO A 459 -15.07 -34.64 0.64
CA PRO A 459 -14.41 -33.87 -0.43
C PRO A 459 -15.36 -32.98 -1.23
N GLU A 460 -16.59 -33.48 -1.50
CA GLU A 460 -17.62 -32.74 -2.25
C GLU A 460 -18.19 -31.57 -1.44
N GLY A 461 -18.38 -31.78 -0.14
CA GLY A 461 -18.84 -30.73 0.81
C GLY A 461 -17.74 -29.69 1.06
N GLY A 462 -16.50 -30.10 0.95
CA GLY A 462 -15.30 -29.31 1.23
C GLY A 462 -15.09 -29.09 2.73
N ILE A 463 -13.86 -28.87 3.12
CA ILE A 463 -13.46 -28.58 4.50
C ILE A 463 -12.69 -27.26 4.56
N VAL A 464 -13.03 -26.40 5.52
CA VAL A 464 -12.32 -25.14 5.79
C VAL A 464 -11.28 -25.40 6.87
N LEU A 465 -10.01 -25.15 6.59
CA LEU A 465 -8.93 -25.25 7.57
C LEU A 465 -8.38 -23.85 7.86
N GLN A 466 -8.32 -23.50 9.15
CA GLN A 466 -7.57 -22.31 9.59
C GLN A 466 -6.17 -22.77 9.96
N ILE A 467 -5.19 -22.24 9.27
CA ILE A 467 -3.81 -22.68 9.36
C ILE A 467 -2.88 -21.56 9.81
N ARG A 468 -1.77 -21.94 10.43
CA ARG A 468 -0.66 -21.06 10.74
C ARG A 468 0.57 -21.49 9.95
N THR A 469 1.14 -20.56 9.21
CA THR A 469 2.42 -20.70 8.53
C THR A 469 3.47 -19.81 9.20
N PRO A 470 4.77 -19.98 8.93
CA PRO A 470 5.80 -19.04 9.39
C PRO A 470 5.59 -17.60 8.91
N ARG A 471 4.74 -17.39 7.87
CA ARG A 471 4.41 -16.07 7.31
C ARG A 471 3.16 -15.45 7.91
N GLY A 472 2.35 -16.19 8.65
CA GLY A 472 1.10 -15.72 9.23
C GLY A 472 -0.02 -16.74 9.17
N ASN A 473 -1.22 -16.33 9.61
CA ASN A 473 -2.43 -17.14 9.54
C ASN A 473 -3.02 -17.12 8.13
N ALA A 474 -3.64 -18.22 7.74
CA ALA A 474 -4.39 -18.34 6.49
C ALA A 474 -5.62 -19.24 6.68
N VAL A 475 -6.57 -19.14 5.77
CA VAL A 475 -7.71 -20.05 5.67
C VAL A 475 -7.67 -20.70 4.30
N ILE A 476 -7.78 -22.01 4.26
CA ILE A 476 -7.84 -22.78 3.02
C ILE A 476 -9.14 -23.59 2.98
N LEU A 477 -9.68 -23.77 1.77
CA LEU A 477 -10.79 -24.65 1.50
C LEU A 477 -10.28 -25.83 0.67
N LEU A 478 -10.42 -27.03 1.23
CA LEU A 478 -10.13 -28.28 0.51
C LEU A 478 -11.46 -28.82 0.00
N LYS A 479 -11.69 -28.73 -1.31
CA LYS A 479 -12.94 -29.15 -1.94
C LYS A 479 -12.62 -29.76 -3.31
N LYS A 480 -13.25 -30.89 -3.61
CA LYS A 480 -13.15 -31.51 -4.92
C LYS A 480 -13.91 -30.69 -5.95
N GLU A 481 -13.24 -30.30 -7.03
CA GLU A 481 -13.91 -29.68 -8.17
C GLU A 481 -14.83 -30.73 -8.85
N VAL A 482 -16.03 -30.32 -9.20
CA VAL A 482 -17.06 -31.17 -9.86
C VAL A 482 -16.91 -31.11 -11.37
#